data_a70b7f1a619bbd6da686033de1a2f0fe
#
_entry.id   a70b7f1a619bbd6da686033de1a2f0fe
#
_cell.length_a   1.000
_cell.length_b   1.000
_cell.length_c   1.000
_cell.angle_alpha   90.00
_cell.angle_beta   90.00
_cell.angle_gamma   90.00
#
_symmetry.space_group_name_H-M   'P 1'
#
loop_
_entity.id
_entity.type
_entity.pdbx_description
1 polymer ?
#
loop_
_entity_poly.entity_id
_entity_poly.type
_entity_poly.pdbx_seq_one_letter_code
_entity_poly.pdbx_strand_id
1 'polypeptide(L)'
;MTHAPIHALTTTPLRTVAKLLAAGAAALTLNSCAYDGIKVIVINMFQGEAQPFIDRYGLNETISISGLSPDAPNLRCNYDGICQVTTGMGYANAAATLSALLYRSKLDLTHTYFVIAGIAGIDPGQGTVGSAAWARYAVDYGISHEIDAREMPSAWPYGYFGIGTKGPGEKPPLDYRTEVFRLNEALLQKAYTLSKAVTLEDSPEAVTFRQHYAYAPANQPPAVIQCDVASADTWWAGRNLGQRARDWTKTMTDGKGTYCTTAQEDNATLEVLTRGARAGKVDFSRVALLRAGSDFERPYDGQSAADGLIHYAQQGGFVPATHNLVNAAKPLLDDIVQRWPQWMQGVPAN
;
A
#
# COMPACT_ATOMS: atom_id res chain seq x y z
N MET A 1 20.15 62.98 53.74
CA MET A 1 19.30 63.65 54.75
C MET A 1 17.91 63.17 54.48
N THR A 2 17.19 62.41 55.21
CA THR A 2 16.91 62.13 56.59
C THR A 2 16.14 60.84 56.63
N HIS A 3 16.64 59.87 57.29
CA HIS A 3 16.17 59.11 58.46
C HIS A 3 14.72 58.64 58.56
N ALA A 4 14.71 57.37 58.85
CA ALA A 4 13.68 56.39 59.23
C ALA A 4 12.69 56.86 60.32
N PRO A 5 11.68 56.02 60.76
CA PRO A 5 12.00 54.83 61.55
C PRO A 5 11.09 53.60 61.36
N ILE A 6 11.62 52.56 61.91
CA ILE A 6 11.10 51.23 62.22
C ILE A 6 9.96 51.30 63.21
N HIS A 7 8.92 50.48 63.07
CA HIS A 7 8.15 49.96 64.19
C HIS A 7 7.84 48.44 64.04
N ALA A 8 7.96 47.81 65.19
CA ALA A 8 8.11 46.41 65.45
C ALA A 8 6.77 45.62 65.54
N LEU A 9 6.89 44.35 65.21
CA LEU A 9 6.34 43.15 65.84
C LEU A 9 4.98 43.19 66.53
N THR A 10 4.06 42.36 66.03
CA THR A 10 3.27 41.49 66.93
C THR A 10 3.03 40.12 66.27
N THR A 11 3.48 39.08 66.91
CA THR A 11 3.21 37.66 66.73
C THR A 11 1.83 37.31 67.25
N THR A 12 1.07 36.52 66.49
CA THR A 12 0.10 35.52 67.05
C THR A 12 -0.28 34.48 65.99
N PRO A 13 -0.83 33.29 66.33
CA PRO A 13 -0.17 32.04 65.96
C PRO A 13 -0.90 31.24 64.87
N LEU A 14 -0.14 30.33 64.30
CA LEU A 14 -0.67 29.22 63.50
C LEU A 14 -1.72 28.42 64.23
N ARG A 15 -2.87 28.24 63.62
CA ARG A 15 -3.60 26.96 63.59
C ARG A 15 -4.76 27.02 62.58
N THR A 16 -4.88 25.93 61.78
CA THR A 16 -6.05 25.59 60.98
C THR A 16 -6.08 26.16 59.55
N VAL A 17 -5.30 25.60 58.62
CA VAL A 17 -5.72 25.28 57.25
C VAL A 17 -4.85 24.09 56.73
N ALA A 18 -5.18 22.93 57.20
CA ALA A 18 -4.67 21.68 56.65
C ALA A 18 -5.85 20.73 56.46
N LYS A 19 -6.64 20.96 55.41
CA LYS A 19 -7.62 20.01 54.86
C LYS A 19 -8.31 20.72 53.68
N LEU A 20 -7.75 20.61 52.49
CA LEU A 20 -8.42 20.80 51.18
C LEU A 20 -7.37 20.85 50.04
N LEU A 21 -6.54 19.80 49.95
CA LEU A 21 -5.68 19.53 48.77
C LEU A 21 -5.46 18.04 48.66
N ALA A 22 -6.54 17.28 48.53
CA ALA A 22 -6.50 15.86 48.20
C ALA A 22 -7.73 15.47 47.37
N ALA A 23 -7.96 16.20 46.25
CA ALA A 23 -8.97 15.82 45.26
C ALA A 23 -8.63 16.52 43.93
N GLY A 24 -7.57 16.09 43.31
CA GLY A 24 -7.18 16.71 42.04
C GLY A 24 -6.03 16.01 41.31
N ALA A 25 -5.71 14.76 41.67
CA ALA A 25 -4.66 13.99 41.02
C ALA A 25 -5.13 12.56 40.70
N ALA A 26 -6.31 12.44 40.12
CA ALA A 26 -6.80 11.14 39.64
C ALA A 26 -7.67 11.33 38.41
N ALA A 27 -7.11 11.85 37.33
CA ALA A 27 -7.75 11.81 36.01
C ALA A 27 -6.80 12.25 34.87
N LEU A 28 -5.61 11.70 34.79
CA LEU A 28 -4.77 11.81 33.59
C LEU A 28 -3.87 10.57 33.41
N THR A 29 -4.44 9.40 33.66
CA THR A 29 -3.88 8.13 33.18
C THR A 29 -4.95 7.43 32.35
N LEU A 30 -5.29 8.02 31.23
CA LEU A 30 -6.22 7.41 30.30
C LEU A 30 -5.65 7.51 28.89
N ASN A 31 -5.57 6.37 28.29
CA ASN A 31 -5.44 6.10 26.87
C ASN A 31 -4.04 5.89 26.28
N SER A 32 -3.13 5.21 26.96
CA SER A 32 -2.10 4.47 26.25
C SER A 32 -2.46 2.98 26.01
N CYS A 33 -3.62 2.54 26.49
CA CYS A 33 -4.04 1.13 26.39
C CYS A 33 -4.93 0.79 25.19
N ALA A 34 -5.31 1.77 24.35
CA ALA A 34 -6.26 1.51 23.26
C ALA A 34 -5.65 0.84 22.03
N TYR A 35 -4.31 0.78 21.96
CA TYR A 35 -3.62 0.27 20.77
C TYR A 35 -2.57 -0.82 21.07
N ASP A 36 -2.64 -1.44 22.23
CA ASP A 36 -1.92 -2.67 22.51
C ASP A 36 -2.45 -3.76 21.58
N GLY A 37 -1.81 -3.88 20.43
CA GLY A 37 -2.15 -4.93 19.48
C GLY A 37 -2.73 -4.46 18.15
N ILE A 38 -2.07 -3.53 17.44
CA ILE A 38 -2.38 -3.31 16.03
C ILE A 38 -2.11 -4.63 15.28
N LYS A 39 -3.20 -5.23 14.80
CA LYS A 39 -3.17 -6.53 14.13
C LYS A 39 -2.89 -6.38 12.66
N VAL A 40 -3.49 -5.36 12.01
CA VAL A 40 -3.34 -5.09 10.58
C VAL A 40 -3.22 -3.58 10.34
N ILE A 41 -2.30 -3.21 9.45
CA ILE A 41 -2.26 -1.87 8.85
C ILE A 41 -2.51 -2.03 7.35
N VAL A 42 -3.58 -1.40 6.86
CA VAL A 42 -3.82 -1.22 5.43
C VAL A 42 -3.06 0.02 4.96
N ILE A 43 -2.29 -0.12 3.91
CA ILE A 43 -1.50 0.94 3.30
C ILE A 43 -2.16 1.33 1.98
N ASN A 44 -2.67 2.55 1.89
CA ASN A 44 -3.25 3.14 0.69
C ASN A 44 -2.44 4.37 0.26
N MET A 45 -2.59 4.82 -0.97
CA MET A 45 -1.79 5.88 -1.54
C MET A 45 -2.49 7.22 -1.51
N PHE A 46 -3.83 7.24 -1.61
CA PHE A 46 -4.62 8.46 -1.57
C PHE A 46 -6.02 8.20 -0.98
N GLN A 47 -6.77 9.29 -0.72
CA GLN A 47 -8.06 9.23 -0.02
C GLN A 47 -9.10 8.32 -0.71
N GLY A 48 -9.14 8.26 -2.04
CA GLY A 48 -10.10 7.43 -2.77
C GLY A 48 -9.93 5.92 -2.52
N GLU A 49 -8.71 5.46 -2.26
CA GLU A 49 -8.41 4.08 -1.85
C GLU A 49 -8.65 3.87 -0.35
N ALA A 50 -8.34 4.88 0.46
CA ALA A 50 -8.44 4.80 1.92
C ALA A 50 -9.89 4.84 2.41
N GLN A 51 -10.74 5.69 1.82
CA GLN A 51 -12.09 5.94 2.32
C GLN A 51 -12.96 4.68 2.41
N PRO A 52 -12.98 3.78 1.41
CA PRO A 52 -13.75 2.54 1.51
C PRO A 52 -13.33 1.65 2.71
N PHE A 53 -12.04 1.60 3.07
CA PHE A 53 -11.57 0.89 4.26
C PHE A 53 -11.98 1.61 5.55
N ILE A 54 -11.85 2.94 5.59
CA ILE A 54 -12.25 3.76 6.74
C ILE A 54 -13.72 3.54 7.06
N ASP A 55 -14.58 3.62 6.05
CA ASP A 55 -16.03 3.46 6.20
C ASP A 55 -16.39 2.02 6.58
N ARG A 56 -15.79 1.04 5.91
CA ARG A 56 -16.08 -0.38 6.13
C ARG A 56 -15.76 -0.86 7.53
N TYR A 57 -14.65 -0.37 8.11
CA TYR A 57 -14.16 -0.82 9.40
C TYR A 57 -14.36 0.19 10.53
N GLY A 58 -14.99 1.34 10.25
CA GLY A 58 -15.22 2.39 11.24
C GLY A 58 -13.91 2.89 11.85
N LEU A 59 -12.92 3.24 11.03
CA LEU A 59 -11.60 3.65 11.49
C LEU A 59 -11.63 5.11 11.97
N ASN A 60 -12.31 5.33 13.09
CA ASN A 60 -12.59 6.68 13.63
C ASN A 60 -11.56 7.17 14.64
N GLU A 61 -10.77 6.26 15.21
CA GLU A 61 -9.68 6.62 16.12
C GLU A 61 -8.46 7.10 15.32
N THR A 62 -7.78 8.14 15.81
CA THR A 62 -6.64 8.73 15.13
C THR A 62 -5.40 8.77 16.00
N ILE A 63 -4.27 8.31 15.44
CA ILE A 63 -2.95 8.43 16.07
C ILE A 63 -2.12 9.38 15.20
N SER A 64 -1.77 10.54 15.76
CA SER A 64 -0.90 11.48 15.07
C SER A 64 0.55 11.03 15.14
N ILE A 65 1.20 10.96 13.99
CA ILE A 65 2.60 10.57 13.86
C ILE A 65 3.32 11.63 13.01
N SER A 66 4.32 12.27 13.60
CA SER A 66 5.09 13.30 12.89
C SER A 66 5.83 12.72 11.69
N GLY A 67 5.62 13.30 10.51
CA GLY A 67 6.26 12.90 9.27
C GLY A 67 5.40 11.99 8.38
N LEU A 68 4.15 11.71 8.75
CA LEU A 68 3.17 11.15 7.80
C LEU A 68 2.85 12.17 6.70
N SER A 69 2.18 11.73 5.65
CA SER A 69 1.73 12.59 4.57
C SER A 69 0.95 13.80 5.11
N PRO A 70 1.23 15.03 4.65
CA PRO A 70 0.49 16.22 5.09
C PRO A 70 -1.00 16.15 4.73
N ASP A 71 -1.37 15.43 3.68
CA ASP A 71 -2.76 15.23 3.27
C ASP A 71 -3.49 14.21 4.14
N ALA A 72 -2.75 13.36 4.87
CA ALA A 72 -3.28 12.35 5.78
C ALA A 72 -2.33 12.17 6.99
N PRO A 73 -2.31 13.13 7.93
CA PRO A 73 -1.30 13.19 8.99
C PRO A 73 -1.51 12.18 10.13
N ASN A 74 -2.52 11.33 10.03
CA ASN A 74 -2.89 10.41 11.08
C ASN A 74 -2.98 8.96 10.58
N LEU A 75 -2.53 8.02 11.39
CA LEU A 75 -2.93 6.64 11.31
C LEU A 75 -4.37 6.54 11.84
N ARG A 76 -5.29 5.94 11.09
CA ARG A 76 -6.70 5.77 11.47
C ARG A 76 -6.94 4.34 11.89
N CYS A 77 -7.58 4.13 13.02
CA CYS A 77 -7.75 2.80 13.63
C CYS A 77 -9.18 2.55 14.13
N ASN A 78 -9.49 1.29 14.41
CA ASN A 78 -10.62 0.87 15.23
C ASN A 78 -10.14 0.08 16.46
N TYR A 79 -11.07 -0.27 17.34
CA TYR A 79 -10.76 -1.03 18.55
C TYR A 79 -10.47 -2.52 18.32
N ASP A 80 -10.76 -3.05 17.13
CA ASP A 80 -10.45 -4.43 16.75
C ASP A 80 -8.98 -4.64 16.34
N GLY A 81 -8.21 -3.54 16.22
CA GLY A 81 -6.80 -3.55 15.85
C GLY A 81 -6.56 -3.44 14.34
N ILE A 82 -7.54 -2.98 13.57
CA ILE A 82 -7.34 -2.63 12.16
C ILE A 82 -7.02 -1.14 12.08
N CYS A 83 -5.93 -0.82 11.41
CA CYS A 83 -5.52 0.55 11.12
C CYS A 83 -5.36 0.77 9.61
N GLN A 84 -5.35 2.03 9.20
CA GLN A 84 -5.11 2.48 7.83
C GLN A 84 -4.16 3.68 7.84
N VAL A 85 -3.21 3.68 6.91
CA VAL A 85 -2.31 4.81 6.65
C VAL A 85 -2.35 5.17 5.17
N THR A 86 -2.37 6.48 4.86
CA THR A 86 -2.27 7.00 3.49
C THR A 86 -0.87 7.55 3.27
N THR A 87 -0.16 7.02 2.26
CA THR A 87 1.24 7.37 2.02
C THR A 87 1.43 8.66 1.23
N GLY A 88 0.49 9.02 0.37
CA GLY A 88 0.72 9.84 -0.81
C GLY A 88 1.22 8.98 -1.96
N MET A 89 0.99 9.44 -3.20
CA MET A 89 1.36 8.73 -4.42
C MET A 89 2.86 8.87 -4.72
N GLY A 90 3.44 7.85 -5.33
CA GLY A 90 4.83 7.82 -5.78
C GLY A 90 5.82 7.34 -4.72
N TYR A 91 7.00 6.92 -5.18
CA TYR A 91 8.05 6.32 -4.36
C TYR A 91 8.50 7.21 -3.20
N ALA A 92 8.68 8.51 -3.46
CA ALA A 92 9.18 9.44 -2.44
C ALA A 92 8.19 9.56 -1.27
N ASN A 93 6.91 9.71 -1.56
CA ASN A 93 5.86 9.82 -0.55
C ASN A 93 5.69 8.52 0.24
N ALA A 94 5.67 7.39 -0.45
CA ALA A 94 5.56 6.08 0.17
C ALA A 94 6.73 5.82 1.14
N ALA A 95 7.96 6.05 0.68
CA ALA A 95 9.15 5.87 1.50
C ALA A 95 9.17 6.80 2.72
N ALA A 96 8.86 8.09 2.53
CA ALA A 96 8.87 9.08 3.62
C ALA A 96 7.82 8.75 4.70
N THR A 97 6.58 8.51 4.28
CA THR A 97 5.46 8.24 5.20
C THR A 97 5.68 6.95 5.98
N LEU A 98 6.06 5.86 5.32
CA LEU A 98 6.29 4.60 6.01
C LEU A 98 7.53 4.61 6.90
N SER A 99 8.58 5.35 6.51
CA SER A 99 9.73 5.58 7.40
C SER A 99 9.29 6.33 8.66
N ALA A 100 8.44 7.34 8.54
CA ALA A 100 7.89 8.03 9.71
C ALA A 100 7.06 7.07 10.58
N LEU A 101 6.18 6.27 9.98
CA LEU A 101 5.38 5.27 10.69
C LEU A 101 6.28 4.31 11.49
N LEU A 102 7.32 3.74 10.88
CA LEU A 102 8.15 2.73 11.53
C LEU A 102 9.13 3.30 12.56
N TYR A 103 9.67 4.50 12.33
CA TYR A 103 10.77 5.02 13.14
C TYR A 103 10.40 6.19 14.05
N ARG A 104 9.26 6.87 13.82
CA ARG A 104 8.79 7.98 14.67
C ARG A 104 7.65 7.59 15.60
N SER A 105 6.88 6.55 15.26
CA SER A 105 5.85 6.02 16.15
C SER A 105 6.48 5.26 17.32
N LYS A 106 5.74 5.17 18.42
CA LYS A 106 6.07 4.32 19.57
C LYS A 106 5.28 2.99 19.55
N LEU A 107 4.68 2.68 18.41
CA LEU A 107 3.85 1.49 18.25
C LEU A 107 4.74 0.24 18.16
N ASP A 108 4.32 -0.83 18.80
CA ASP A 108 4.89 -2.15 18.54
C ASP A 108 4.17 -2.77 17.33
N LEU A 109 4.92 -2.92 16.25
CA LEU A 109 4.42 -3.45 14.97
C LEU A 109 5.06 -4.79 14.61
N THR A 110 5.75 -5.44 15.56
CA THR A 110 6.50 -6.67 15.32
C THR A 110 5.64 -7.85 14.90
N HIS A 111 4.37 -7.88 15.33
CA HIS A 111 3.39 -8.91 14.96
C HIS A 111 2.33 -8.42 13.96
N THR A 112 2.36 -7.14 13.59
CA THR A 112 1.38 -6.51 12.70
C THR A 112 1.50 -7.04 11.27
N TYR A 113 0.35 -7.34 10.66
CA TYR A 113 0.26 -7.61 9.24
C TYR A 113 0.10 -6.31 8.45
N PHE A 114 0.73 -6.22 7.30
CA PHE A 114 0.63 -5.08 6.40
C PHE A 114 -0.04 -5.51 5.10
N VAL A 115 -1.08 -4.81 4.69
CA VAL A 115 -1.77 -5.03 3.42
C VAL A 115 -1.61 -3.78 2.58
N ILE A 116 -0.71 -3.83 1.60
CA ILE A 116 -0.58 -2.78 0.59
C ILE A 116 -1.78 -2.93 -0.34
N ALA A 117 -2.63 -1.92 -0.43
CA ALA A 117 -3.87 -1.97 -1.18
C ALA A 117 -4.07 -0.70 -2.00
N GLY A 118 -3.86 -0.78 -3.31
CA GLY A 118 -3.96 0.35 -4.22
C GLY A 118 -4.54 -0.02 -5.59
N ILE A 119 -5.09 0.97 -6.28
CA ILE A 119 -5.53 0.79 -7.66
C ILE A 119 -4.34 0.69 -8.62
N ALA A 120 -4.58 0.24 -9.84
CA ALA A 120 -3.53 -0.07 -10.81
C ALA A 120 -4.08 -0.04 -12.24
N GLY A 121 -3.22 0.17 -13.21
CA GLY A 121 -3.48 -0.29 -14.58
C GLY A 121 -3.39 -1.81 -14.65
N ILE A 122 -4.31 -2.48 -15.36
CA ILE A 122 -4.34 -3.94 -15.50
C ILE A 122 -4.04 -4.39 -16.92
N ASP A 123 -3.23 -5.44 -17.04
CA ASP A 123 -3.00 -6.12 -18.32
C ASP A 123 -4.26 -6.87 -18.77
N PRO A 124 -4.87 -6.51 -19.93
CA PRO A 124 -6.07 -7.17 -20.42
C PRO A 124 -5.88 -8.67 -20.74
N GLY A 125 -4.64 -9.13 -20.87
CA GLY A 125 -4.34 -10.55 -21.02
C GLY A 125 -4.39 -11.33 -19.70
N GLN A 126 -4.51 -10.67 -18.55
CA GLN A 126 -4.52 -11.29 -17.22
C GLN A 126 -5.80 -10.99 -16.45
N GLY A 127 -6.46 -9.86 -16.70
CA GLY A 127 -7.63 -9.45 -15.97
C GLY A 127 -8.47 -8.41 -16.70
N THR A 128 -9.45 -7.87 -16.02
CA THR A 128 -10.28 -6.75 -16.48
C THR A 128 -10.35 -5.65 -15.42
N VAL A 129 -10.81 -4.47 -15.79
CA VAL A 129 -11.04 -3.39 -14.82
C VAL A 129 -11.99 -3.85 -13.71
N GLY A 130 -11.71 -3.46 -12.49
CA GLY A 130 -12.39 -3.94 -11.29
C GLY A 130 -11.81 -5.24 -10.71
N SER A 131 -10.98 -6.02 -11.45
CA SER A 131 -10.35 -7.23 -10.89
C SER A 131 -9.33 -6.86 -9.81
N ALA A 132 -9.25 -7.70 -8.76
CA ALA A 132 -8.33 -7.55 -7.64
C ALA A 132 -7.26 -8.64 -7.67
N ALA A 133 -5.99 -8.24 -7.68
CA ALA A 133 -4.84 -9.11 -7.88
C ALA A 133 -3.97 -9.18 -6.62
N TRP A 134 -3.80 -10.37 -6.04
CA TRP A 134 -2.81 -10.64 -5.01
C TRP A 134 -1.47 -10.97 -5.67
N ALA A 135 -0.41 -10.26 -5.28
CA ALA A 135 0.90 -10.36 -5.90
C ALA A 135 1.90 -11.18 -5.07
N ARG A 136 2.71 -11.97 -5.78
CA ARG A 136 3.89 -12.68 -5.23
C ARG A 136 5.14 -11.83 -5.36
N TYR A 137 5.26 -11.11 -6.47
CA TYR A 137 6.40 -10.27 -6.77
C TYR A 137 5.97 -8.82 -6.99
N ALA A 138 6.80 -7.90 -6.49
CA ALA A 138 6.84 -6.52 -6.96
C ALA A 138 8.18 -6.31 -7.66
N VAL A 139 8.13 -5.89 -8.91
CA VAL A 139 9.30 -5.69 -9.78
C VAL A 139 9.42 -4.22 -10.11
N ASP A 140 10.56 -3.63 -9.81
CA ASP A 140 10.83 -2.25 -10.19
C ASP A 140 10.91 -2.13 -11.72
N TYR A 141 10.13 -1.19 -12.26
CA TYR A 141 10.03 -0.95 -13.70
C TYR A 141 10.86 0.28 -14.14
N GLY A 142 11.37 1.06 -13.17
CA GLY A 142 12.10 2.29 -13.40
C GLY A 142 13.63 2.17 -13.32
N ILE A 143 14.16 1.18 -12.56
CA ILE A 143 15.61 0.97 -12.44
C ILE A 143 16.13 0.31 -13.72
N SER A 144 16.39 1.13 -14.74
CA SER A 144 16.87 0.70 -16.06
C SER A 144 17.64 1.82 -16.73
N HIS A 145 18.45 1.47 -17.74
CA HIS A 145 18.86 2.43 -18.74
C HIS A 145 17.71 2.71 -19.70
N GLU A 146 17.65 3.94 -20.17
CA GLU A 146 16.70 4.39 -21.18
C GLU A 146 17.42 5.08 -22.33
N ILE A 147 17.10 4.70 -23.56
CA ILE A 147 17.48 5.39 -24.79
C ILE A 147 16.19 5.75 -25.52
N ASP A 148 16.10 6.97 -26.02
CA ASP A 148 14.95 7.41 -26.83
C ASP A 148 14.70 6.42 -27.98
N ALA A 149 13.45 6.03 -28.19
CA ALA A 149 13.09 5.04 -29.20
C ALA A 149 13.52 5.44 -30.64
N ARG A 150 13.75 6.72 -30.88
CA ARG A 150 14.25 7.26 -32.17
C ARG A 150 15.77 7.10 -32.34
N GLU A 151 16.51 6.87 -31.25
CA GLU A 151 17.96 6.76 -31.21
C GLU A 151 18.44 5.34 -30.88
N MET A 152 17.55 4.43 -30.51
CA MET A 152 17.88 3.06 -30.19
C MET A 152 18.29 2.24 -31.45
N PRO A 153 19.09 1.19 -31.29
CA PRO A 153 19.36 0.25 -32.39
C PRO A 153 18.05 -0.33 -32.95
N SER A 154 17.94 -0.39 -34.28
CA SER A 154 16.72 -0.84 -34.98
C SER A 154 16.31 -2.28 -34.69
N ALA A 155 17.24 -3.12 -34.21
CA ALA A 155 16.95 -4.50 -33.80
C ALA A 155 16.36 -4.61 -32.38
N TRP A 156 16.33 -3.54 -31.62
CA TRP A 156 15.81 -3.58 -30.26
C TRP A 156 14.29 -3.38 -30.25
N PRO A 157 13.54 -4.12 -29.40
CA PRO A 157 12.09 -3.98 -29.32
C PRO A 157 11.67 -2.71 -28.58
N TYR A 158 12.54 -2.15 -27.74
CA TYR A 158 12.34 -0.92 -26.95
C TYR A 158 13.69 -0.38 -26.46
N GLY A 159 13.72 0.90 -26.09
CA GLY A 159 14.93 1.60 -25.64
C GLY A 159 15.29 1.40 -24.16
N TYR A 160 14.76 0.38 -23.49
CA TYR A 160 14.98 0.12 -22.08
C TYR A 160 15.74 -1.18 -21.85
N PHE A 161 16.74 -1.15 -20.94
CA PHE A 161 17.50 -2.35 -20.58
C PHE A 161 18.11 -2.25 -19.18
N GLY A 162 18.48 -3.37 -18.59
CA GLY A 162 18.95 -3.44 -17.20
C GLY A 162 20.27 -2.71 -16.98
N ILE A 163 20.40 -2.06 -15.82
CA ILE A 163 21.67 -1.44 -15.41
C ILE A 163 22.73 -2.53 -15.28
N GLY A 164 23.88 -2.29 -15.88
CA GLY A 164 24.98 -3.28 -15.95
C GLY A 164 24.86 -4.30 -17.07
N THR A 165 23.83 -4.19 -17.94
CA THR A 165 23.65 -5.03 -19.14
C THR A 165 23.96 -4.27 -20.43
N LYS A 166 23.94 -4.95 -21.57
CA LYS A 166 24.28 -4.37 -22.89
C LYS A 166 23.06 -4.14 -23.77
N GLY A 167 21.88 -4.63 -23.37
CA GLY A 167 20.68 -4.48 -24.18
C GLY A 167 19.44 -5.13 -23.56
N PRO A 168 18.25 -4.96 -24.21
CA PRO A 168 17.00 -5.55 -23.76
C PRO A 168 17.08 -7.09 -23.65
N GLY A 169 16.38 -7.65 -22.65
CA GLY A 169 16.30 -9.09 -22.41
C GLY A 169 17.41 -9.67 -21.55
N GLU A 170 18.49 -8.94 -21.30
CA GLU A 170 19.52 -9.37 -20.38
C GLU A 170 19.11 -9.09 -18.92
N LYS A 171 19.33 -10.07 -18.01
CA LYS A 171 19.07 -9.90 -16.58
C LYS A 171 20.16 -9.06 -15.94
N PRO A 172 19.82 -7.94 -15.24
CA PRO A 172 20.79 -7.14 -14.52
C PRO A 172 21.29 -7.84 -13.24
N PRO A 173 22.43 -7.42 -12.66
CA PRO A 173 22.99 -8.00 -11.45
C PRO A 173 22.17 -7.75 -10.18
N LEU A 174 21.14 -6.91 -10.20
CA LEU A 174 20.28 -6.54 -9.06
C LEU A 174 21.05 -5.85 -7.91
N ASP A 175 21.95 -4.95 -8.24
CA ASP A 175 22.86 -4.31 -7.29
C ASP A 175 22.18 -3.26 -6.41
N TYR A 176 21.04 -2.70 -6.84
CA TYR A 176 20.26 -1.75 -6.04
C TYR A 176 19.50 -2.45 -4.89
N ARG A 177 19.22 -3.75 -5.02
CA ARG A 177 18.50 -4.58 -4.04
C ARG A 177 17.05 -4.18 -3.81
N THR A 178 16.53 -3.28 -4.63
CA THR A 178 15.14 -2.82 -4.63
C THR A 178 14.39 -3.19 -5.90
N GLU A 179 15.08 -3.90 -6.80
CA GLU A 179 14.54 -4.26 -8.11
C GLU A 179 13.44 -5.31 -8.04
N VAL A 180 13.56 -6.25 -7.10
CA VAL A 180 12.59 -7.35 -6.97
C VAL A 180 12.36 -7.67 -5.51
N PHE A 181 11.10 -7.66 -5.10
CA PHE A 181 10.66 -8.19 -3.82
C PHE A 181 9.80 -9.43 -4.03
N ARG A 182 10.07 -10.47 -3.25
CA ARG A 182 9.24 -11.66 -3.19
C ARG A 182 8.51 -11.70 -1.85
N LEU A 183 7.19 -11.77 -1.90
CA LEU A 183 6.33 -11.84 -0.73
C LEU A 183 6.17 -13.27 -0.21
N ASN A 184 5.59 -13.40 0.99
CA ASN A 184 5.36 -14.67 1.64
C ASN A 184 4.29 -15.49 0.90
N GLU A 185 4.69 -16.64 0.36
CA GLU A 185 3.81 -17.52 -0.40
C GLU A 185 2.62 -18.03 0.42
N ALA A 186 2.86 -18.39 1.70
CA ALA A 186 1.77 -18.88 2.56
C ALA A 186 0.71 -17.80 2.79
N LEU A 187 1.13 -16.55 3.01
CA LEU A 187 0.22 -15.42 3.17
C LEU A 187 -0.54 -15.11 1.88
N LEU A 188 0.16 -15.11 0.73
CA LEU A 188 -0.46 -14.94 -0.58
C LEU A 188 -1.55 -15.99 -0.83
N GLN A 189 -1.22 -17.27 -0.64
CA GLN A 189 -2.17 -18.35 -0.87
C GLN A 189 -3.35 -18.33 0.09
N LYS A 190 -3.12 -17.93 1.35
CA LYS A 190 -4.20 -17.72 2.32
C LYS A 190 -5.11 -16.56 1.90
N ALA A 191 -4.56 -15.39 1.54
CA ALA A 191 -5.32 -14.24 1.07
C ALA A 191 -6.18 -14.58 -0.15
N TYR A 192 -5.58 -15.22 -1.15
CA TYR A 192 -6.28 -15.64 -2.35
C TYR A 192 -7.38 -16.67 -2.05
N THR A 193 -7.09 -17.71 -1.26
CA THR A 193 -8.06 -18.76 -0.94
C THR A 193 -9.27 -18.21 -0.22
N LEU A 194 -9.08 -17.26 0.70
CA LEU A 194 -10.16 -16.60 1.43
C LEU A 194 -11.00 -15.68 0.53
N SER A 195 -10.40 -15.07 -0.50
CA SER A 195 -11.05 -14.02 -1.29
C SER A 195 -11.48 -14.44 -2.69
N LYS A 196 -10.99 -15.54 -3.26
CA LYS A 196 -11.21 -15.93 -4.67
C LYS A 196 -12.67 -16.08 -5.09
N ALA A 197 -13.57 -16.32 -4.14
CA ALA A 197 -15.01 -16.47 -4.39
C ALA A 197 -15.82 -15.21 -4.05
N VAL A 198 -15.15 -14.11 -3.69
CA VAL A 198 -15.83 -12.84 -3.39
C VAL A 198 -16.41 -12.27 -4.68
N THR A 199 -17.66 -11.85 -4.63
CA THR A 199 -18.28 -11.08 -5.71
C THR A 199 -17.70 -9.67 -5.71
N LEU A 200 -17.08 -9.28 -6.81
CA LEU A 200 -16.54 -7.95 -7.01
C LEU A 200 -17.57 -7.02 -7.65
N GLU A 201 -17.50 -5.75 -7.31
CA GLU A 201 -18.31 -4.71 -7.92
C GLU A 201 -17.87 -4.45 -9.36
N ASP A 202 -18.83 -4.06 -10.19
CA ASP A 202 -18.67 -3.72 -11.59
C ASP A 202 -19.47 -2.47 -11.91
N SER A 203 -19.17 -1.78 -13.00
CA SER A 203 -19.94 -0.61 -13.44
C SER A 203 -20.49 -0.79 -14.85
N PRO A 204 -21.62 -0.16 -15.20
CA PRO A 204 -22.12 -0.17 -16.56
C PRO A 204 -21.12 0.38 -17.59
N GLU A 205 -20.33 1.39 -17.19
CA GLU A 205 -19.27 1.97 -17.99
C GLU A 205 -18.14 0.97 -18.24
N ALA A 206 -17.68 0.26 -17.20
CA ALA A 206 -16.65 -0.78 -17.32
C ALA A 206 -17.14 -1.94 -18.18
N VAL A 207 -18.41 -2.38 -18.00
CA VAL A 207 -19.04 -3.41 -18.85
C VAL A 207 -19.02 -2.99 -20.31
N THR A 208 -19.42 -1.74 -20.61
CA THR A 208 -19.43 -1.20 -21.98
C THR A 208 -18.04 -1.10 -22.55
N PHE A 209 -17.09 -0.56 -21.79
CA PHE A 209 -15.73 -0.34 -22.26
C PHE A 209 -15.01 -1.64 -22.59
N ARG A 210 -15.08 -2.64 -21.73
CA ARG A 210 -14.37 -3.91 -21.94
C ARG A 210 -14.88 -4.74 -23.11
N GLN A 211 -16.08 -4.44 -23.66
CA GLN A 211 -16.56 -5.08 -24.89
C GLN A 211 -15.70 -4.76 -26.12
N HIS A 212 -14.88 -3.71 -26.08
CA HIS A 212 -13.91 -3.43 -27.12
C HIS A 212 -12.78 -4.48 -27.19
N TYR A 213 -12.55 -5.27 -26.13
CA TYR A 213 -11.58 -6.35 -26.12
C TYR A 213 -12.24 -7.64 -26.59
N ALA A 214 -11.72 -8.25 -27.66
CA ALA A 214 -12.31 -9.44 -28.27
C ALA A 214 -11.95 -10.76 -27.56
N TYR A 215 -11.31 -10.70 -26.39
CA TYR A 215 -10.76 -11.89 -25.71
C TYR A 215 -10.94 -11.84 -24.19
N ALA A 216 -10.96 -13.05 -23.60
CA ALA A 216 -10.88 -13.23 -22.16
C ALA A 216 -9.41 -13.11 -21.68
N PRO A 217 -9.18 -12.67 -20.43
CA PRO A 217 -10.18 -12.28 -19.43
C PRO A 217 -10.64 -10.81 -19.55
N ALA A 218 -10.12 -10.03 -20.48
CA ALA A 218 -10.42 -8.58 -20.57
C ALA A 218 -11.91 -8.28 -20.66
N ASN A 219 -12.67 -9.05 -21.45
CA ASN A 219 -14.10 -8.86 -21.67
C ASN A 219 -15.01 -9.61 -20.67
N GLN A 220 -14.43 -10.22 -19.64
CA GLN A 220 -15.18 -10.95 -18.60
C GLN A 220 -15.46 -10.05 -17.38
N PRO A 221 -16.42 -10.40 -16.50
CA PRO A 221 -16.58 -9.74 -15.22
C PRO A 221 -15.31 -9.74 -14.36
N PRO A 222 -15.16 -8.75 -13.45
CA PRO A 222 -14.00 -8.69 -12.57
C PRO A 222 -13.93 -9.91 -11.63
N ALA A 223 -12.71 -10.35 -11.34
CA ALA A 223 -12.43 -11.48 -10.47
C ALA A 223 -11.23 -11.21 -9.55
N VAL A 224 -11.15 -11.96 -8.45
CA VAL A 224 -9.93 -12.02 -7.64
C VAL A 224 -8.95 -12.97 -8.32
N ILE A 225 -7.75 -12.49 -8.61
CA ILE A 225 -6.71 -13.22 -9.35
C ILE A 225 -5.37 -13.20 -8.61
N GLN A 226 -4.41 -14.00 -9.07
CA GLN A 226 -3.02 -13.97 -8.62
C GLN A 226 -2.13 -13.60 -9.79
N CYS A 227 -1.39 -12.50 -9.66
CA CYS A 227 -0.37 -12.08 -10.60
C CYS A 227 0.45 -10.93 -10.02
N ASP A 228 1.50 -10.52 -10.72
CA ASP A 228 2.56 -9.71 -10.15
C ASP A 228 2.54 -8.27 -10.64
N VAL A 229 3.21 -7.39 -9.88
CA VAL A 229 3.19 -5.94 -10.07
C VAL A 229 4.50 -5.46 -10.70
N ALA A 230 4.39 -4.57 -11.69
CA ALA A 230 5.49 -3.71 -12.13
C ALA A 230 5.29 -2.29 -11.55
N SER A 231 6.26 -1.80 -10.78
CA SER A 231 6.14 -0.58 -9.98
C SER A 231 7.18 0.46 -10.40
N ALA A 232 6.77 1.70 -10.65
CA ALA A 232 7.63 2.86 -10.90
C ALA A 232 6.83 4.16 -10.77
N ASP A 233 7.48 5.29 -10.51
CA ASP A 233 6.82 6.61 -10.48
C ASP A 233 6.13 6.97 -11.80
N THR A 234 6.61 6.43 -12.92
CA THR A 234 6.03 6.70 -14.23
C THR A 234 4.71 5.98 -14.42
N TRP A 235 3.64 6.72 -14.64
CA TRP A 235 2.38 6.18 -15.16
C TRP A 235 2.46 6.10 -16.69
N TRP A 236 2.36 4.90 -17.21
CA TRP A 236 2.51 4.61 -18.61
C TRP A 236 1.33 3.80 -19.15
N ALA A 237 1.12 3.83 -20.46
CA ALA A 237 0.16 2.98 -21.14
C ALA A 237 0.71 2.61 -22.55
N GLY A 238 0.25 1.50 -23.05
CA GLY A 238 0.52 1.11 -24.43
C GLY A 238 1.03 -0.32 -24.58
N ARG A 239 0.85 -0.86 -25.80
CA ARG A 239 1.21 -2.25 -26.13
C ARG A 239 2.69 -2.55 -25.94
N ASN A 240 3.55 -1.64 -26.39
CA ASN A 240 5.00 -1.84 -26.34
C ASN A 240 5.52 -1.77 -24.89
N LEU A 241 5.04 -0.80 -24.10
CA LEU A 241 5.41 -0.69 -22.69
C LEU A 241 4.83 -1.85 -21.87
N GLY A 242 3.59 -2.27 -22.15
CA GLY A 242 3.02 -3.46 -21.54
C GLY A 242 3.75 -4.75 -21.92
N GLN A 243 4.23 -4.90 -23.17
CA GLN A 243 5.08 -6.04 -23.54
C GLN A 243 6.42 -5.97 -22.81
N ARG A 244 7.03 -4.78 -22.70
CA ARG A 244 8.22 -4.58 -21.87
C ARG A 244 7.97 -5.03 -20.42
N ALA A 245 6.82 -4.70 -19.83
CA ALA A 245 6.51 -5.09 -18.45
C ALA A 245 6.41 -6.62 -18.28
N ARG A 246 5.83 -7.32 -19.26
CA ARG A 246 5.82 -8.80 -19.28
C ARG A 246 7.22 -9.39 -19.38
N ASP A 247 8.03 -8.90 -20.33
CA ASP A 247 9.39 -9.38 -20.57
C ASP A 247 10.28 -9.07 -19.37
N TRP A 248 10.16 -7.86 -18.82
CA TRP A 248 10.93 -7.41 -17.67
C TRP A 248 10.63 -8.23 -16.42
N THR A 249 9.34 -8.38 -16.07
CA THR A 249 8.93 -9.19 -14.91
C THR A 249 9.43 -10.64 -15.06
N LYS A 250 9.31 -11.22 -16.24
CA LYS A 250 9.83 -12.56 -16.51
C LYS A 250 11.34 -12.64 -16.31
N THR A 251 12.09 -11.69 -16.86
CA THR A 251 13.55 -11.63 -16.74
C THR A 251 13.99 -11.45 -15.30
N MET A 252 13.39 -10.50 -14.59
CA MET A 252 13.76 -10.15 -13.22
C MET A 252 13.45 -11.24 -12.20
N THR A 253 12.43 -12.05 -12.46
CA THR A 253 11.97 -13.13 -11.57
C THR A 253 12.40 -14.53 -11.99
N ASP A 254 13.32 -14.67 -12.96
CA ASP A 254 13.75 -15.97 -13.54
C ASP A 254 12.57 -16.79 -14.06
N GLY A 255 11.63 -16.12 -14.70
CA GLY A 255 10.44 -16.73 -15.30
C GLY A 255 9.34 -17.15 -14.32
N LYS A 256 9.48 -16.81 -13.02
CA LYS A 256 8.52 -17.23 -11.96
C LYS A 256 7.37 -16.24 -11.76
N GLY A 257 7.57 -14.97 -12.13
CA GLY A 257 6.55 -13.92 -12.03
C GLY A 257 5.68 -13.84 -13.28
N THR A 258 4.42 -13.46 -13.07
CA THR A 258 3.45 -13.19 -14.13
C THR A 258 2.96 -11.76 -13.97
N TYR A 259 3.46 -10.86 -14.80
CA TYR A 259 3.02 -9.46 -14.78
C TYR A 259 1.53 -9.32 -15.08
N CYS A 260 0.84 -8.47 -14.33
CA CYS A 260 -0.52 -8.06 -14.66
C CYS A 260 -0.93 -6.66 -14.19
N THR A 261 -0.29 -6.08 -13.20
CA THR A 261 -0.68 -4.76 -12.69
C THR A 261 0.48 -3.79 -12.64
N THR A 262 0.18 -2.51 -12.83
CA THR A 262 1.12 -1.40 -12.60
C THR A 262 0.97 -0.84 -11.20
N ALA A 263 1.97 -0.13 -10.71
CA ALA A 263 1.89 0.62 -9.46
C ALA A 263 2.94 1.73 -9.43
N GLN A 264 2.80 2.67 -8.49
CA GLN A 264 3.75 3.77 -8.33
C GLN A 264 4.45 3.78 -6.95
N GLU A 265 4.20 2.79 -6.06
CA GLU A 265 4.68 2.85 -4.66
C GLU A 265 5.31 1.56 -4.16
N ASP A 266 5.03 0.41 -4.77
CA ASP A 266 5.22 -0.89 -4.13
C ASP A 266 6.67 -1.17 -3.75
N ASN A 267 7.62 -0.96 -4.66
CA ASN A 267 9.02 -1.24 -4.35
C ASN A 267 9.58 -0.32 -3.26
N ALA A 268 9.15 0.95 -3.20
CA ALA A 268 9.52 1.87 -2.13
C ALA A 268 8.91 1.46 -0.78
N THR A 269 7.64 1.09 -0.77
CA THR A 269 6.93 0.56 0.40
C THR A 269 7.61 -0.69 0.95
N LEU A 270 7.90 -1.66 0.08
CA LEU A 270 8.52 -2.93 0.44
C LEU A 270 9.96 -2.76 0.92
N GLU A 271 10.72 -1.79 0.37
CA GLU A 271 12.06 -1.48 0.87
C GLU A 271 12.02 -0.92 2.29
N VAL A 272 11.10 -0.02 2.60
CA VAL A 272 10.97 0.49 3.98
C VAL A 272 10.58 -0.62 4.95
N LEU A 273 9.65 -1.51 4.59
CA LEU A 273 9.27 -2.66 5.41
C LEU A 273 10.43 -3.66 5.56
N THR A 274 11.24 -3.86 4.52
CA THR A 274 12.47 -4.69 4.57
C THR A 274 13.49 -4.10 5.55
N ARG A 275 13.72 -2.79 5.49
CA ARG A 275 14.62 -2.10 6.46
C ARG A 275 14.06 -2.17 7.87
N GLY A 276 12.74 -1.99 8.02
CA GLY A 276 12.04 -2.14 9.29
C GLY A 276 12.21 -3.55 9.88
N ALA A 277 12.14 -4.59 9.05
CA ALA A 277 12.34 -5.96 9.47
C ALA A 277 13.79 -6.21 9.93
N ARG A 278 14.78 -5.71 9.19
CA ARG A 278 16.19 -5.78 9.62
C ARG A 278 16.46 -5.04 10.93
N ALA A 279 15.67 -4.01 11.21
CA ALA A 279 15.74 -3.25 12.47
C ALA A 279 14.87 -3.84 13.59
N GLY A 280 14.23 -4.99 13.39
CA GLY A 280 13.39 -5.67 14.38
C GLY A 280 12.09 -4.94 14.71
N LYS A 281 11.60 -4.07 13.82
CA LYS A 281 10.38 -3.27 14.04
C LYS A 281 9.13 -3.91 13.46
N VAL A 282 9.28 -4.72 12.44
CA VAL A 282 8.21 -5.43 11.73
C VAL A 282 8.71 -6.82 11.31
N ASP A 283 7.80 -7.68 10.89
CA ASP A 283 8.12 -8.96 10.25
C ASP A 283 7.72 -8.89 8.76
N PHE A 284 8.71 -8.90 7.86
CA PHE A 284 8.45 -8.82 6.42
C PHE A 284 7.62 -10.00 5.89
N SER A 285 7.63 -11.14 6.57
CA SER A 285 6.79 -12.28 6.19
C SER A 285 5.28 -12.03 6.38
N ARG A 286 4.92 -10.93 7.04
CA ARG A 286 3.54 -10.49 7.31
C ARG A 286 3.04 -9.42 6.34
N VAL A 287 3.70 -9.25 5.20
CA VAL A 287 3.33 -8.26 4.17
C VAL A 287 2.59 -8.95 3.03
N ALA A 288 1.41 -8.44 2.68
CA ALA A 288 0.62 -8.83 1.52
C ALA A 288 0.45 -7.63 0.58
N LEU A 289 0.36 -7.90 -0.73
CA LEU A 289 0.22 -6.88 -1.76
C LEU A 289 -1.00 -7.18 -2.62
N LEU A 290 -1.92 -6.22 -2.67
CA LEU A 290 -3.18 -6.26 -3.41
C LEU A 290 -3.27 -5.05 -4.33
N ARG A 291 -3.50 -5.28 -5.63
CA ARG A 291 -3.79 -4.22 -6.58
C ARG A 291 -5.12 -4.49 -7.29
N ALA A 292 -5.91 -3.43 -7.54
CA ALA A 292 -7.18 -3.54 -8.27
C ALA A 292 -7.13 -2.71 -9.56
N GLY A 293 -7.54 -3.30 -10.68
CA GLY A 293 -7.49 -2.65 -11.98
C GLY A 293 -8.48 -1.49 -12.10
N SER A 294 -7.99 -0.26 -12.18
CA SER A 294 -8.81 0.94 -12.43
C SER A 294 -8.95 1.28 -13.89
N ASP A 295 -7.98 0.87 -14.69
CA ASP A 295 -7.90 1.08 -16.12
C ASP A 295 -7.08 -0.06 -16.76
N PHE A 296 -7.24 -0.25 -18.07
CA PHE A 296 -6.35 -1.14 -18.82
C PHE A 296 -5.04 -0.41 -19.16
N GLU A 297 -3.91 -1.05 -18.90
CA GLU A 297 -2.59 -0.47 -19.15
C GLU A 297 -2.24 -0.39 -20.65
N ARG A 298 -3.02 -1.05 -21.49
CA ARG A 298 -2.87 -1.00 -22.97
C ARG A 298 -4.21 -0.83 -23.67
N PRO A 299 -4.22 -0.12 -24.81
CA PRO A 299 -5.43 0.11 -25.59
C PRO A 299 -5.96 -1.19 -26.24
N TYR A 300 -7.25 -1.22 -26.50
CA TYR A 300 -7.88 -2.22 -27.37
C TYR A 300 -7.47 -2.01 -28.85
N ASP A 301 -7.83 -2.95 -29.74
CA ASP A 301 -7.51 -2.85 -31.16
C ASP A 301 -8.22 -1.65 -31.82
N GLY A 302 -7.42 -0.76 -32.38
CA GLY A 302 -7.91 0.49 -32.98
C GLY A 302 -7.82 1.73 -32.09
N GLN A 303 -7.63 1.58 -30.79
CA GLN A 303 -7.38 2.70 -29.89
C GLN A 303 -5.87 3.02 -29.84
N SER A 304 -5.50 4.30 -29.82
CA SER A 304 -4.13 4.72 -29.60
C SER A 304 -3.72 4.65 -28.13
N ALA A 305 -2.41 4.49 -27.85
CA ALA A 305 -1.90 4.51 -26.48
C ALA A 305 -2.15 5.86 -25.79
N ALA A 306 -2.01 6.97 -26.54
CA ALA A 306 -2.28 8.30 -26.02
C ALA A 306 -3.76 8.47 -25.63
N ASP A 307 -4.67 7.99 -26.48
CA ASP A 307 -6.11 8.05 -26.18
C ASP A 307 -6.46 7.21 -24.94
N GLY A 308 -5.95 5.99 -24.85
CA GLY A 308 -6.15 5.13 -23.67
C GLY A 308 -5.65 5.76 -22.37
N LEU A 309 -4.47 6.40 -22.40
CA LEU A 309 -3.87 7.04 -21.23
C LEU A 309 -4.62 8.34 -20.85
N ILE A 310 -4.92 9.21 -21.80
CA ILE A 310 -5.54 10.51 -21.54
C ILE A 310 -6.99 10.34 -21.06
N HIS A 311 -7.70 9.36 -21.59
CA HIS A 311 -9.11 9.12 -21.29
C HIS A 311 -9.35 7.91 -20.38
N TYR A 312 -8.36 7.54 -19.56
CA TYR A 312 -8.45 6.38 -18.65
C TYR A 312 -9.70 6.39 -17.77
N ALA A 313 -10.16 7.58 -17.33
CA ALA A 313 -11.34 7.71 -16.50
C ALA A 313 -12.64 7.24 -17.18
N GLN A 314 -12.68 7.25 -18.52
CA GLN A 314 -13.84 6.78 -19.30
C GLN A 314 -13.94 5.24 -19.33
N GLN A 315 -12.95 4.54 -18.85
CA GLN A 315 -12.96 3.08 -18.78
C GLN A 315 -13.87 2.55 -17.67
N GLY A 316 -14.35 3.41 -16.76
CA GLY A 316 -15.34 3.07 -15.73
C GLY A 316 -14.82 2.21 -14.58
N GLY A 317 -13.52 1.92 -14.52
CA GLY A 317 -12.96 1.00 -13.54
C GLY A 317 -12.58 1.63 -12.20
N PHE A 318 -12.51 2.97 -12.09
CA PHE A 318 -11.99 3.63 -10.89
C PHE A 318 -12.81 3.32 -9.62
N VAL A 319 -14.11 3.52 -9.65
CA VAL A 319 -14.99 3.26 -8.48
C VAL A 319 -15.04 1.78 -8.15
N PRO A 320 -15.30 0.86 -9.10
CA PRO A 320 -15.20 -0.56 -8.81
C PRO A 320 -13.84 -0.97 -8.24
N ALA A 321 -12.72 -0.47 -8.77
CA ALA A 321 -11.39 -0.83 -8.27
C ALA A 321 -11.19 -0.43 -6.81
N THR A 322 -11.54 0.81 -6.43
CA THR A 322 -11.39 1.27 -5.04
C THR A 322 -12.25 0.46 -4.05
N HIS A 323 -13.49 0.13 -4.42
CA HIS A 323 -14.36 -0.70 -3.60
C HIS A 323 -13.88 -2.17 -3.55
N ASN A 324 -13.39 -2.69 -4.66
CA ASN A 324 -12.92 -4.07 -4.75
C ASN A 324 -11.61 -4.32 -4.02
N LEU A 325 -10.81 -3.29 -3.72
CA LEU A 325 -9.71 -3.40 -2.76
C LEU A 325 -10.23 -3.87 -1.39
N VAL A 326 -11.29 -3.24 -0.89
CA VAL A 326 -11.91 -3.64 0.38
C VAL A 326 -12.57 -5.01 0.26
N ASN A 327 -13.36 -5.23 -0.81
CA ASN A 327 -14.09 -6.49 -0.99
C ASN A 327 -13.14 -7.69 -1.04
N ALA A 328 -12.00 -7.57 -1.73
CA ALA A 328 -11.00 -8.63 -1.82
C ALA A 328 -10.14 -8.76 -0.56
N ALA A 329 -9.80 -7.65 0.12
CA ALA A 329 -9.00 -7.68 1.34
C ALA A 329 -9.79 -8.15 2.56
N LYS A 330 -11.09 -7.87 2.61
CA LYS A 330 -11.94 -8.09 3.79
C LYS A 330 -11.86 -9.51 4.37
N PRO A 331 -11.95 -10.60 3.59
CA PRO A 331 -11.87 -11.93 4.16
C PRO A 331 -10.55 -12.22 4.89
N LEU A 332 -9.43 -11.67 4.39
CA LEU A 332 -8.13 -11.78 5.06
C LEU A 332 -8.09 -10.95 6.34
N LEU A 333 -8.53 -9.69 6.27
CA LEU A 333 -8.53 -8.78 7.43
C LEU A 333 -9.40 -9.33 8.56
N ASP A 334 -10.59 -9.82 8.23
CA ASP A 334 -11.52 -10.40 9.20
C ASP A 334 -10.93 -11.68 9.83
N ASP A 335 -10.33 -12.58 9.04
CA ASP A 335 -9.72 -13.80 9.54
C ASP A 335 -8.53 -13.51 10.48
N ILE A 336 -7.70 -12.52 10.14
CA ILE A 336 -6.59 -12.07 11.00
C ILE A 336 -7.13 -11.59 12.35
N VAL A 337 -8.15 -10.74 12.35
CA VAL A 337 -8.71 -10.17 13.58
C VAL A 337 -9.40 -11.24 14.44
N GLN A 338 -10.27 -12.06 13.83
CA GLN A 338 -11.08 -13.06 14.53
C GLN A 338 -10.23 -14.20 15.09
N ARG A 339 -9.15 -14.54 14.40
CA ARG A 339 -8.24 -15.64 14.78
C ARG A 339 -6.87 -15.14 15.23
N TRP A 340 -6.81 -13.94 15.78
CA TRP A 340 -5.56 -13.27 16.15
C TRP A 340 -4.57 -14.13 16.93
N PRO A 341 -4.94 -14.94 17.94
CA PRO A 341 -3.99 -15.77 18.65
C PRO A 341 -3.20 -16.75 17.74
N GLN A 342 -3.80 -17.18 16.63
CA GLN A 342 -3.15 -18.03 15.63
C GLN A 342 -2.27 -17.20 14.69
N TRP A 343 -2.81 -16.07 14.19
CA TRP A 343 -2.11 -15.17 13.29
C TRP A 343 -0.91 -14.50 13.94
N MET A 344 -0.96 -14.25 15.24
CA MET A 344 0.19 -13.72 15.98
C MET A 344 1.40 -14.69 15.95
N GLN A 345 1.17 -16.00 15.85
CA GLN A 345 2.24 -17.00 15.73
C GLN A 345 2.79 -17.15 14.28
N GLY A 346 2.10 -16.60 13.30
CA GLY A 346 2.41 -16.70 11.87
C GLY A 346 1.16 -16.94 11.04
N VAL A 347 1.33 -17.21 9.74
CA VAL A 347 0.19 -17.52 8.85
C VAL A 347 -0.38 -18.89 9.24
N PRO A 348 -1.65 -18.99 9.67
CA PRO A 348 -2.24 -20.26 10.05
C PRO A 348 -2.30 -21.23 8.86
N ALA A 349 -2.04 -22.51 9.11
CA ALA A 349 -2.31 -23.57 8.12
C ALA A 349 -3.80 -23.59 7.72
N ASN A 350 -4.08 -24.10 6.53
CA ASN A 350 -5.45 -24.22 6.01
C ASN A 350 -6.24 -25.28 6.77
#